data_f5166f9787bdfcdef6630bc52fa2e7c9
#
_entry.id   f5166f9787bdfcdef6630bc52fa2e7c9
#
_cell.length_a   1.000
_cell.length_b   1.000
_cell.length_c   1.000
_cell.angle_alpha   90.00
_cell.angle_beta   90.00
_cell.angle_gamma   90.00
#
_symmetry.space_group_name_H-M   'P 1'
#
loop_
_entity.id
_entity.type
_entity.pdbx_description
1 polymer ?
#
loop_
_entity_poly.entity_id
_entity_poly.type
_entity_poly.pdbx_seq_one_letter_code
_entity_poly.pdbx_strand_id
1 'polypeptide(L)'
;MESRCKMKATQLGMMVCFVGIVFTGFPKEAQAQTQTIYNTAMPSVIRVAIRPNNDPWAPILWVQTVGFQEYCTDVLPNEWMPSWSPEALQAGAIAVKMFAWYCTLHPTTESGWTYDVDNTTNFQEYKYMSGTPFTNQEIRQTWNLAFVPPDGEIIQLEYRAGWLDTANWSFVGTNIMSQWGSQYLGATAKLTYPQILNRYYPNYVLRGI
;
A
#
# COMPACT_ATOMS: atom_id res chain seq x y z
N MET A 1 -19.62 -3.15 -16.28
CA MET A 1 -19.33 -1.84 -15.67
C MET A 1 -18.25 -2.09 -14.64
N GLU A 2 -17.03 -1.77 -15.02
CA GLU A 2 -15.81 -2.25 -14.36
C GLU A 2 -15.49 -1.38 -13.13
N SER A 3 -15.56 -1.98 -11.96
CA SER A 3 -14.90 -1.45 -10.77
C SER A 3 -13.52 -2.11 -10.67
N ARG A 4 -12.56 -1.59 -11.41
CA ARG A 4 -11.16 -1.97 -11.22
C ARG A 4 -10.61 -1.10 -10.10
N CYS A 5 -9.78 -1.67 -9.24
CA CYS A 5 -8.86 -0.95 -8.38
C CYS A 5 -7.85 -0.17 -9.27
N LYS A 6 -8.38 0.78 -10.05
CA LYS A 6 -7.64 1.66 -10.97
C LYS A 6 -7.69 3.08 -10.46
N MET A 7 -6.58 3.77 -10.55
CA MET A 7 -6.39 5.18 -10.19
C MET A 7 -7.56 6.07 -10.64
N LYS A 8 -8.10 6.87 -9.70
CA LYS A 8 -8.94 8.02 -10.04
C LYS A 8 -8.11 9.30 -9.97
N ALA A 9 -8.08 10.01 -11.10
CA ALA A 9 -7.60 11.38 -11.16
C ALA A 9 -8.57 12.30 -10.41
N THR A 10 -8.05 13.15 -9.53
CA THR A 10 -8.81 14.12 -8.75
C THR A 10 -9.14 15.33 -9.59
N GLN A 11 -10.42 15.62 -9.76
CA GLN A 11 -10.87 16.90 -10.35
C GLN A 11 -10.98 17.98 -9.27
N LEU A 12 -10.35 19.11 -9.57
CA LEU A 12 -10.35 20.35 -8.82
C LEU A 12 -11.68 21.09 -9.05
N GLY A 13 -12.41 21.40 -8.01
CA GLY A 13 -13.64 22.18 -8.04
C GLY A 13 -13.57 23.42 -7.18
N MET A 14 -13.87 24.55 -7.77
CA MET A 14 -13.65 25.93 -7.41
C MET A 14 -14.66 26.47 -6.39
N MET A 15 -14.16 27.20 -5.47
CA MET A 15 -14.58 28.29 -4.59
C MET A 15 -15.86 29.09 -4.94
N VAL A 16 -16.65 29.39 -3.91
CA VAL A 16 -17.43 30.66 -3.84
C VAL A 16 -17.43 31.18 -2.38
N CYS A 17 -17.01 32.44 -2.23
CA CYS A 17 -17.10 33.24 -1.02
C CYS A 17 -18.54 33.68 -0.72
N PHE A 18 -18.91 33.76 0.55
CA PHE A 18 -19.85 34.79 1.01
C PHE A 18 -19.58 35.29 2.43
N VAL A 19 -19.89 36.51 2.63
CA VAL A 19 -19.60 37.53 3.63
C VAL A 19 -20.33 37.35 4.94
N GLY A 20 -19.62 37.65 5.99
CA GLY A 20 -19.81 38.01 7.34
C GLY A 20 -21.17 38.10 8.04
N ILE A 21 -21.19 37.56 9.24
CA ILE A 21 -21.94 38.10 10.38
C ILE A 21 -21.14 37.85 11.66
N VAL A 22 -20.87 38.93 12.39
CA VAL A 22 -20.24 38.92 13.71
C VAL A 22 -21.27 38.40 14.73
N PHE A 23 -20.93 37.34 15.45
CA PHE A 23 -21.61 36.96 16.68
C PHE A 23 -20.59 36.77 17.81
N THR A 24 -20.86 37.52 18.88
CA THR A 24 -20.13 37.58 20.14
C THR A 24 -20.17 36.25 20.90
N GLY A 25 -19.03 35.86 21.37
CA GLY A 25 -18.62 34.98 22.43
C GLY A 25 -19.64 34.06 23.13
N PHE A 26 -19.52 32.74 22.82
CA PHE A 26 -19.72 31.66 23.80
C PHE A 26 -18.42 30.88 23.94
N PRO A 27 -18.08 30.40 25.16
CA PRO A 27 -16.90 29.56 25.32
C PRO A 27 -17.07 28.34 24.47
N LYS A 28 -16.15 28.19 23.51
CA LYS A 28 -16.08 27.02 22.64
C LYS A 28 -15.67 25.85 23.56
N GLU A 29 -16.65 25.07 24.00
CA GLU A 29 -16.36 23.74 24.51
C GLU A 29 -15.49 23.07 23.45
N ALA A 30 -14.29 22.67 23.87
CA ALA A 30 -13.43 21.85 23.07
C ALA A 30 -14.18 20.53 22.81
N GLN A 31 -14.91 20.47 21.68
CA GLN A 31 -15.39 19.21 21.19
C GLN A 31 -14.14 18.36 20.99
N ALA A 32 -13.94 17.40 21.88
CA ALA A 32 -13.04 16.30 21.65
C ALA A 32 -13.44 15.76 20.27
N GLN A 33 -12.63 16.02 19.27
CA GLN A 33 -12.76 15.34 17.98
C GLN A 33 -12.67 13.86 18.32
N THR A 34 -13.82 13.19 18.29
CA THR A 34 -13.87 11.74 18.32
C THR A 34 -13.12 11.34 17.08
N GLN A 35 -11.85 10.98 17.24
CA GLN A 35 -11.04 10.44 16.19
C GLN A 35 -11.79 9.19 15.75
N THR A 36 -12.42 9.25 14.60
CA THR A 36 -13.04 8.08 14.00
C THR A 36 -11.87 7.14 13.71
N ILE A 37 -11.60 6.25 14.66
CA ILE A 37 -10.69 5.14 14.41
C ILE A 37 -11.43 4.31 13.39
N TYR A 38 -10.98 4.34 12.15
CA TYR A 38 -11.39 3.35 11.16
C TYR A 38 -10.88 2.01 11.69
N ASN A 39 -11.73 1.37 12.49
CA ASN A 39 -11.42 0.12 13.15
C ASN A 39 -11.56 -1.03 12.16
N THR A 40 -10.81 -0.94 11.06
CA THR A 40 -10.73 -2.02 10.09
C THR A 40 -9.65 -2.96 10.57
N ALA A 41 -10.05 -4.09 11.14
CA ALA A 41 -9.12 -5.13 11.56
C ALA A 41 -8.33 -5.62 10.34
N MET A 42 -7.03 -5.85 10.54
CA MET A 42 -6.18 -6.44 9.51
C MET A 42 -6.78 -7.81 9.09
N PRO A 43 -6.91 -8.08 7.78
CA PRO A 43 -7.49 -9.34 7.33
C PRO A 43 -6.66 -10.54 7.76
N SER A 44 -7.31 -11.65 8.06
CA SER A 44 -6.63 -12.93 8.32
C SER A 44 -6.30 -13.69 7.04
N VAL A 45 -7.06 -13.46 5.98
CA VAL A 45 -6.93 -14.13 4.68
C VAL A 45 -7.13 -13.13 3.54
N ILE A 46 -6.67 -13.52 2.34
CA ILE A 46 -6.85 -12.79 1.08
C ILE A 46 -7.23 -13.78 -0.02
N ARG A 47 -8.09 -13.36 -0.95
CA ARG A 47 -8.50 -14.15 -2.11
C ARG A 47 -7.64 -13.75 -3.32
N VAL A 48 -6.90 -14.71 -3.85
CA VAL A 48 -5.97 -14.52 -4.97
C VAL A 48 -6.51 -15.21 -6.20
N ALA A 49 -6.84 -14.45 -7.24
CA ALA A 49 -7.15 -15.01 -8.55
C ALA A 49 -5.85 -15.48 -9.23
N ILE A 50 -5.82 -16.72 -9.67
CA ILE A 50 -4.66 -17.33 -10.30
C ILE A 50 -4.81 -17.33 -11.82
N ARG A 51 -3.87 -16.66 -12.48
CA ARG A 51 -3.71 -16.64 -13.93
C ARG A 51 -2.46 -17.45 -14.32
N PRO A 52 -2.48 -18.19 -15.43
CA PRO A 52 -1.34 -18.99 -15.84
C PRO A 52 -0.12 -18.12 -16.15
N ASN A 53 1.07 -18.60 -15.75
CA ASN A 53 2.36 -17.94 -16.01
C ASN A 53 2.47 -16.50 -15.50
N ASN A 54 1.64 -16.09 -14.53
CA ASN A 54 1.52 -14.71 -14.08
C ASN A 54 1.23 -13.72 -15.24
N ASP A 55 0.55 -14.19 -16.30
CA ASP A 55 0.18 -13.34 -17.43
C ASP A 55 -1.07 -12.52 -17.10
N PRO A 56 -0.96 -11.17 -17.04
CA PRO A 56 -2.07 -10.30 -16.68
C PRO A 56 -3.23 -10.30 -17.68
N TRP A 57 -3.02 -10.83 -18.86
CA TRP A 57 -4.03 -10.94 -19.93
C TRP A 57 -4.68 -12.32 -20.01
N ALA A 58 -4.11 -13.31 -19.32
CA ALA A 58 -4.65 -14.65 -19.31
C ALA A 58 -5.96 -14.75 -18.50
N PRO A 59 -6.86 -15.69 -18.83
CA PRO A 59 -8.07 -15.90 -18.06
C PRO A 59 -7.76 -16.39 -16.64
N ILE A 60 -8.65 -16.09 -15.69
CA ILE A 60 -8.58 -16.62 -14.33
C ILE A 60 -8.87 -18.12 -14.39
N LEU A 61 -7.99 -18.94 -13.82
CA LEU A 61 -8.15 -20.38 -13.72
C LEU A 61 -8.94 -20.80 -12.49
N TRP A 62 -8.63 -20.18 -11.33
CA TRP A 62 -9.34 -20.36 -10.06
C TRP A 62 -9.03 -19.19 -9.14
N VAL A 63 -9.76 -19.11 -8.02
CA VAL A 63 -9.48 -18.20 -6.90
C VAL A 63 -9.13 -19.05 -5.69
N GLN A 64 -7.99 -18.77 -5.08
CA GLN A 64 -7.58 -19.42 -3.83
C GLN A 64 -7.62 -18.45 -2.66
N THR A 65 -7.92 -18.96 -1.47
CA THR A 65 -7.79 -18.21 -0.21
C THR A 65 -6.45 -18.54 0.43
N VAL A 66 -5.68 -17.50 0.74
CA VAL A 66 -4.33 -17.58 1.31
C VAL A 66 -4.31 -16.85 2.64
N GLY A 67 -3.51 -17.29 3.62
CA GLY A 67 -3.25 -16.54 4.83
C GLY A 67 -2.67 -15.16 4.48
N PHE A 68 -3.17 -14.08 5.09
CA PHE A 68 -2.78 -12.73 4.68
C PHE A 68 -1.28 -12.48 4.87
N GLN A 69 -0.70 -12.97 5.97
CA GLN A 69 0.75 -12.86 6.19
C GLN A 69 1.55 -13.71 5.20
N GLU A 70 1.07 -14.92 4.89
CA GLU A 70 1.68 -15.80 3.89
C GLU A 70 1.69 -15.14 2.51
N TYR A 71 0.58 -14.54 2.11
CA TYR A 71 0.50 -13.76 0.87
C TYR A 71 1.57 -12.67 0.80
N CYS A 72 1.66 -11.81 1.83
CA CYS A 72 2.66 -10.74 1.87
C CYS A 72 4.11 -11.31 1.83
N THR A 73 4.34 -12.44 2.48
CA THR A 73 5.61 -13.15 2.50
C THR A 73 6.00 -13.64 1.10
N ASP A 74 5.03 -14.10 0.33
CA ASP A 74 5.23 -14.65 -1.01
C ASP A 74 5.20 -13.58 -2.12
N VAL A 75 4.73 -12.37 -1.82
CA VAL A 75 4.78 -11.22 -2.74
C VAL A 75 6.12 -10.48 -2.64
N LEU A 76 6.59 -10.21 -1.42
CA LEU A 76 7.73 -9.30 -1.21
C LEU A 76 8.98 -9.67 -2.04
N PRO A 77 9.44 -10.93 -2.16
CA PRO A 77 10.64 -11.26 -2.92
C PRO A 77 10.47 -11.16 -4.45
N ASN A 78 9.25 -11.05 -4.95
CA ASN A 78 8.96 -10.87 -6.37
C ASN A 78 8.84 -9.39 -6.75
N GLU A 79 8.64 -8.53 -5.76
CA GLU A 79 8.54 -7.08 -5.92
C GLU A 79 9.82 -6.35 -5.49
N TRP A 80 10.48 -6.82 -4.43
CA TRP A 80 11.77 -6.30 -3.93
C TRP A 80 12.81 -7.42 -3.96
N MET A 81 13.97 -7.15 -4.57
CA MET A 81 15.04 -8.15 -4.61
C MET A 81 15.47 -8.53 -3.20
N PRO A 82 15.52 -9.83 -2.83
CA PRO A 82 15.87 -10.27 -1.48
C PRO A 82 17.26 -9.82 -0.99
N SER A 83 18.15 -9.44 -1.93
CA SER A 83 19.50 -8.91 -1.64
C SER A 83 19.54 -7.41 -1.33
N TRP A 84 18.40 -6.72 -1.40
CA TRP A 84 18.34 -5.29 -1.13
C TRP A 84 18.49 -4.99 0.36
N SER A 85 18.71 -3.71 0.69
CA SER A 85 18.93 -3.29 2.08
C SER A 85 17.69 -3.60 2.95
N PRO A 86 17.89 -3.95 4.24
CA PRO A 86 16.77 -4.18 5.16
C PRO A 86 15.77 -3.03 5.19
N GLU A 87 16.25 -1.80 5.17
CA GLU A 87 15.38 -0.61 5.16
C GLU A 87 14.49 -0.52 3.91
N ALA A 88 15.01 -0.91 2.73
CA ALA A 88 14.21 -0.99 1.51
C ALA A 88 13.18 -2.12 1.58
N LEU A 89 13.60 -3.28 2.09
CA LEU A 89 12.71 -4.45 2.27
C LEU A 89 11.61 -4.16 3.29
N GLN A 90 11.89 -3.46 4.39
CA GLN A 90 10.90 -3.07 5.39
C GLN A 90 9.89 -2.05 4.82
N ALA A 91 10.37 -1.05 4.08
CA ALA A 91 9.48 -0.11 3.38
C ALA A 91 8.59 -0.86 2.36
N GLY A 92 9.17 -1.79 1.61
CA GLY A 92 8.45 -2.66 0.68
C GLY A 92 7.42 -3.56 1.38
N ALA A 93 7.80 -4.17 2.50
CA ALA A 93 6.92 -5.03 3.29
C ALA A 93 5.66 -4.29 3.77
N ILE A 94 5.82 -3.04 4.22
CA ILE A 94 4.68 -2.19 4.61
C ILE A 94 3.84 -1.84 3.38
N ALA A 95 4.45 -1.45 2.27
CA ALA A 95 3.72 -1.09 1.05
C ALA A 95 2.93 -2.29 0.49
N VAL A 96 3.54 -3.47 0.40
CA VAL A 96 2.88 -4.73 -0.02
C VAL A 96 1.68 -5.02 0.86
N LYS A 97 1.85 -4.97 2.19
CA LYS A 97 0.77 -5.23 3.14
C LYS A 97 -0.38 -4.23 3.02
N MET A 98 -0.08 -2.95 2.96
CA MET A 98 -1.11 -1.90 2.89
C MET A 98 -1.87 -1.94 1.56
N PHE A 99 -1.18 -2.20 0.45
CA PHE A 99 -1.81 -2.41 -0.85
C PHE A 99 -2.79 -3.60 -0.81
N ALA A 100 -2.32 -4.75 -0.34
CA ALA A 100 -3.13 -5.96 -0.24
C ALA A 100 -4.33 -5.78 0.71
N TRP A 101 -4.12 -5.14 1.87
CA TRP A 101 -5.18 -4.85 2.82
C TRP A 101 -6.28 -3.97 2.20
N TYR A 102 -5.88 -2.89 1.52
CA TYR A 102 -6.84 -2.06 0.78
C TYR A 102 -7.66 -2.88 -0.21
N CYS A 103 -7.04 -3.78 -0.96
CA CYS A 103 -7.72 -4.64 -1.94
C CYS A 103 -8.72 -5.59 -1.28
N THR A 104 -8.47 -6.09 -0.06
CA THR A 104 -9.46 -6.93 0.65
C THR A 104 -10.73 -6.16 1.02
N LEU A 105 -10.64 -4.84 1.19
CA LEU A 105 -11.78 -3.96 1.45
C LEU A 105 -12.50 -3.54 0.16
N HIS A 106 -11.85 -3.72 -0.99
CA HIS A 106 -12.35 -3.31 -2.31
C HIS A 106 -12.22 -4.45 -3.33
N PRO A 107 -12.94 -5.57 -3.10
CA PRO A 107 -12.81 -6.75 -3.95
C PRO A 107 -13.23 -6.47 -5.39
N THR A 108 -12.62 -7.19 -6.32
CA THR A 108 -12.88 -7.12 -7.75
C THR A 108 -13.76 -8.29 -8.18
N THR A 109 -14.66 -8.04 -9.15
CA THR A 109 -15.41 -9.11 -9.83
C THR A 109 -15.10 -9.05 -11.32
N GLU A 110 -14.64 -10.18 -11.87
CA GLU A 110 -14.30 -10.33 -13.28
C GLU A 110 -14.70 -11.73 -13.76
N SER A 111 -15.42 -11.81 -14.88
CA SER A 111 -15.82 -13.08 -15.53
C SER A 111 -16.50 -14.08 -14.56
N GLY A 112 -17.27 -13.57 -13.59
CA GLY A 112 -17.97 -14.39 -12.59
C GLY A 112 -17.12 -14.77 -11.36
N TRP A 113 -15.83 -14.42 -11.32
CA TRP A 113 -14.96 -14.58 -10.17
C TRP A 113 -14.96 -13.34 -9.28
N THR A 114 -14.99 -13.52 -7.97
CA THR A 114 -14.80 -12.43 -7.00
C THR A 114 -13.53 -12.70 -6.20
N TYR A 115 -12.60 -11.76 -6.22
CA TYR A 115 -11.26 -11.86 -5.63
C TYR A 115 -10.78 -10.49 -5.11
N ASP A 116 -9.73 -10.49 -4.33
CA ASP A 116 -9.15 -9.27 -3.77
C ASP A 116 -7.98 -8.79 -4.62
N VAL A 117 -7.13 -9.73 -5.07
CA VAL A 117 -5.97 -9.50 -5.93
C VAL A 117 -5.81 -10.63 -6.95
N ASP A 118 -5.05 -10.41 -8.02
CA ASP A 118 -4.55 -11.52 -8.85
C ASP A 118 -3.03 -11.71 -8.65
N ASN A 119 -2.49 -12.79 -9.18
CA ASN A 119 -1.08 -13.17 -9.04
C ASN A 119 -0.14 -12.44 -10.00
N THR A 120 -0.59 -11.36 -10.65
CA THR A 120 0.14 -10.69 -11.73
C THR A 120 0.47 -9.23 -11.38
N THR A 121 1.20 -8.57 -12.26
CA THR A 121 1.50 -7.13 -12.18
C THR A 121 0.28 -6.20 -12.29
N ASN A 122 -0.94 -6.74 -12.51
CA ASN A 122 -2.18 -5.95 -12.37
C ASN A 122 -2.42 -5.50 -10.94
N PHE A 123 -1.98 -6.30 -9.97
CA PHE A 123 -2.01 -6.06 -8.54
C PHE A 123 -0.60 -6.17 -7.95
N GLN A 124 -0.19 -7.38 -7.59
CA GLN A 124 1.10 -7.69 -6.98
C GLN A 124 1.58 -9.05 -7.46
N GLU A 125 2.84 -9.18 -7.79
CA GLU A 125 3.39 -10.43 -8.31
C GLU A 125 3.48 -11.50 -7.21
N TYR A 126 2.44 -12.32 -7.09
CA TYR A 126 2.37 -13.41 -6.12
C TYR A 126 2.87 -14.71 -6.72
N LYS A 127 3.79 -15.38 -6.02
CA LYS A 127 4.25 -16.73 -6.34
C LYS A 127 4.26 -17.58 -5.07
N TYR A 128 3.46 -18.62 -5.05
CA TYR A 128 3.34 -19.50 -3.89
C TYR A 128 4.71 -20.05 -3.44
N MET A 129 5.00 -19.99 -2.13
CA MET A 129 6.24 -20.42 -1.49
C MET A 129 7.51 -19.71 -2.01
N SER A 130 7.41 -18.50 -2.52
CA SER A 130 8.58 -17.73 -2.96
C SER A 130 9.28 -16.97 -1.83
N GLY A 131 8.69 -16.93 -0.64
CA GLY A 131 9.27 -16.27 0.53
C GLY A 131 10.69 -16.72 0.84
N THR A 132 11.61 -15.80 1.14
CA THR A 132 12.99 -16.09 1.52
C THR A 132 13.23 -15.78 3.00
N PRO A 133 14.26 -16.36 3.65
CA PRO A 133 14.55 -16.06 5.05
C PRO A 133 14.70 -14.55 5.33
N PHE A 134 15.32 -13.80 4.41
CA PHE A 134 15.53 -12.36 4.55
C PHE A 134 14.22 -11.59 4.42
N THR A 135 13.46 -11.78 3.34
CA THR A 135 12.18 -11.08 3.13
C THR A 135 11.15 -11.45 4.19
N ASN A 136 11.13 -12.72 4.62
CA ASN A 136 10.24 -13.21 5.70
C ASN A 136 10.55 -12.52 7.03
N GLN A 137 11.82 -12.24 7.32
CA GLN A 137 12.21 -11.49 8.51
C GLN A 137 11.63 -10.07 8.47
N GLU A 138 11.73 -9.38 7.35
CA GLU A 138 11.27 -8.00 7.25
C GLU A 138 9.74 -7.88 7.30
N ILE A 139 9.01 -8.85 6.72
CA ILE A 139 7.55 -8.97 6.93
C ILE A 139 7.23 -9.12 8.43
N ARG A 140 7.91 -10.01 9.15
CA ARG A 140 7.65 -10.21 10.59
C ARG A 140 7.95 -8.96 11.42
N GLN A 141 9.05 -8.27 11.14
CA GLN A 141 9.47 -7.07 11.89
C GLN A 141 8.50 -5.90 11.70
N THR A 142 7.87 -5.80 10.54
CA THR A 142 6.93 -4.72 10.21
C THR A 142 5.47 -5.14 10.31
N TRP A 143 5.18 -6.38 10.76
CA TRP A 143 3.82 -6.93 10.69
C TRP A 143 2.79 -6.11 11.45
N ASN A 144 3.12 -5.68 12.66
CA ASN A 144 2.23 -4.92 13.55
C ASN A 144 2.26 -3.40 13.29
N LEU A 145 2.69 -2.98 12.11
CA LEU A 145 2.79 -1.57 11.73
C LEU A 145 1.95 -1.30 10.49
N ALA A 146 1.18 -0.21 10.49
CA ALA A 146 0.50 0.32 9.32
C ALA A 146 1.04 1.72 8.99
N PHE A 147 1.06 2.07 7.71
CA PHE A 147 1.43 3.41 7.26
C PHE A 147 0.20 4.06 6.62
N VAL A 148 -0.41 4.99 7.32
CA VAL A 148 -1.75 5.50 7.05
C VAL A 148 -1.79 7.03 7.12
N PRO A 149 -2.77 7.69 6.48
CA PRO A 149 -3.03 9.10 6.73
C PRO A 149 -3.39 9.37 8.20
N PRO A 150 -3.36 10.64 8.65
CA PRO A 150 -3.60 10.98 10.06
C PRO A 150 -4.95 10.52 10.62
N ASP A 151 -5.98 10.39 9.79
CA ASP A 151 -7.30 9.86 10.17
C ASP A 151 -7.33 8.34 10.38
N GLY A 152 -6.30 7.63 9.89
CA GLY A 152 -6.15 6.17 10.05
C GLY A 152 -6.84 5.34 9.00
N GLU A 153 -7.34 5.92 7.92
CA GLU A 153 -7.96 5.19 6.82
C GLU A 153 -6.97 4.19 6.18
N ILE A 154 -7.46 3.00 5.84
CA ILE A 154 -6.66 2.03 5.08
C ILE A 154 -6.68 2.45 3.61
N ILE A 155 -5.52 2.83 3.11
CA ILE A 155 -5.33 3.29 1.75
C ILE A 155 -4.40 2.37 0.97
N GLN A 156 -4.54 2.40 -0.34
CA GLN A 156 -3.65 1.68 -1.25
C GLN A 156 -2.30 2.41 -1.34
N LEU A 157 -1.25 1.81 -0.79
CA LEU A 157 0.10 2.31 -0.99
C LEU A 157 0.64 1.81 -2.34
N GLU A 158 0.53 2.66 -3.34
CA GLU A 158 1.00 2.38 -4.70
C GLU A 158 2.53 2.32 -4.77
N TYR A 159 3.07 1.44 -5.60
CA TYR A 159 4.49 1.38 -5.90
C TYR A 159 4.74 0.96 -7.36
N ARG A 160 5.92 1.30 -7.87
CA ARG A 160 6.38 0.99 -9.22
C ARG A 160 7.88 0.77 -9.21
N ALA A 161 8.40 0.06 -10.20
CA ALA A 161 9.83 -0.18 -10.32
C ALA A 161 10.66 1.12 -10.24
N GLY A 162 10.24 2.16 -10.94
CA GLY A 162 11.05 3.36 -11.14
C GLY A 162 12.19 3.09 -12.14
N TRP A 163 13.16 4.00 -12.20
CA TRP A 163 14.32 3.91 -13.11
C TRP A 163 15.61 3.88 -12.29
N LEU A 164 16.52 2.99 -12.63
CA LEU A 164 17.76 2.81 -11.89
C LEU A 164 18.64 4.06 -11.88
N ASP A 165 18.73 4.76 -12.99
CA ASP A 165 19.52 5.98 -13.17
C ASP A 165 18.91 7.22 -12.51
N THR A 166 17.58 7.20 -12.25
CA THR A 166 16.86 8.25 -11.56
C THR A 166 16.20 7.75 -10.28
N ALA A 167 16.70 6.67 -9.68
CA ALA A 167 16.08 5.95 -8.58
C ALA A 167 15.68 6.85 -7.39
N ASN A 168 16.56 7.78 -7.02
CA ASN A 168 16.33 8.71 -5.91
C ASN A 168 15.32 9.82 -6.20
N TRP A 169 14.92 10.04 -7.45
CA TRP A 169 13.97 11.07 -7.88
C TRP A 169 12.63 10.50 -8.36
N SER A 170 12.62 9.22 -8.80
CA SER A 170 11.41 8.58 -9.31
C SER A 170 10.30 8.63 -8.27
N PHE A 171 9.16 9.22 -8.66
CA PHE A 171 7.90 9.28 -7.88
C PHE A 171 7.97 9.99 -6.52
N VAL A 172 9.04 10.69 -6.17
CA VAL A 172 9.14 11.41 -4.89
C VAL A 172 7.98 12.39 -4.73
N GLY A 173 7.25 12.26 -3.61
CA GLY A 173 6.10 13.13 -3.28
C GLY A 173 4.84 12.88 -4.10
N THR A 174 4.74 11.78 -4.83
CA THR A 174 3.59 11.46 -5.70
C THR A 174 2.60 10.46 -5.10
N ASN A 175 2.83 9.97 -3.87
CA ASN A 175 2.14 8.84 -3.25
C ASN A 175 2.32 7.51 -4.01
N ILE A 176 3.42 7.39 -4.74
CA ILE A 176 3.87 6.16 -5.38
C ILE A 176 5.31 5.91 -4.96
N MET A 177 5.62 4.74 -4.41
CA MET A 177 6.99 4.42 -4.03
C MET A 177 7.76 3.81 -5.20
N SER A 178 8.96 4.34 -5.47
CA SER A 178 9.90 3.67 -6.37
C SER A 178 10.59 2.51 -5.66
N GLN A 179 10.49 1.31 -6.22
CA GLN A 179 11.22 0.14 -5.70
C GLN A 179 12.73 0.37 -5.75
N TRP A 180 13.29 0.77 -6.91
CA TRP A 180 14.70 1.14 -7.06
C TRP A 180 15.09 2.34 -6.20
N GLY A 181 14.19 3.33 -6.08
CA GLY A 181 14.40 4.49 -5.22
C GLY A 181 14.48 4.11 -3.75
N SER A 182 13.65 3.20 -3.26
CA SER A 182 13.70 2.71 -1.88
C SER A 182 15.05 2.02 -1.58
N GLN A 183 15.57 1.23 -2.53
CA GLN A 183 16.90 0.62 -2.42
C GLN A 183 18.00 1.66 -2.38
N TYR A 184 17.99 2.66 -3.27
CA TYR A 184 18.97 3.75 -3.24
C TYR A 184 18.94 4.50 -1.91
N LEU A 185 17.75 4.85 -1.43
CA LEU A 185 17.58 5.60 -0.18
C LEU A 185 18.03 4.79 1.04
N GLY A 186 17.75 3.50 1.11
CA GLY A 186 18.18 2.64 2.21
C GLY A 186 19.67 2.27 2.12
N ALA A 187 20.13 1.84 0.96
CA ALA A 187 21.51 1.34 0.80
C ALA A 187 22.56 2.46 0.70
N THR A 188 22.27 3.53 -0.03
CA THR A 188 23.23 4.61 -0.34
C THR A 188 23.03 5.84 0.55
N ALA A 189 21.80 6.36 0.62
CA ALA A 189 21.48 7.53 1.44
C ALA A 189 21.33 7.22 2.93
N LYS A 190 21.31 5.94 3.31
CA LYS A 190 21.23 5.45 4.70
C LYS A 190 19.98 5.91 5.44
N LEU A 191 18.88 6.11 4.70
CA LEU A 191 17.58 6.42 5.32
C LEU A 191 16.97 5.15 5.92
N THR A 192 16.29 5.34 7.05
CA THR A 192 15.48 4.28 7.66
C THR A 192 14.17 4.08 6.88
N TYR A 193 13.52 2.92 7.01
CA TYR A 193 12.28 2.62 6.30
C TYR A 193 11.15 3.65 6.57
N PRO A 194 10.97 4.23 7.78
CA PRO A 194 9.99 5.30 7.95
C PRO A 194 10.33 6.56 7.16
N GLN A 195 11.62 6.90 7.06
CA GLN A 195 12.08 8.04 6.25
C GLN A 195 11.89 7.78 4.76
N ILE A 196 12.11 6.53 4.31
CA ILE A 196 11.84 6.11 2.92
C ILE A 196 10.35 6.26 2.61
N LEU A 197 9.47 5.71 3.45
CA LEU A 197 8.03 5.82 3.30
C LEU A 197 7.58 7.28 3.25
N ASN A 198 8.03 8.12 4.19
CA ASN A 198 7.66 9.54 4.24
C ASN A 198 8.12 10.32 3.00
N ARG A 199 9.17 9.89 2.33
CA ARG A 199 9.63 10.55 1.12
C ARG A 199 8.67 10.37 -0.05
N TYR A 200 7.98 9.24 -0.12
CA TYR A 200 7.02 8.93 -1.18
C TYR A 200 5.59 9.28 -0.79
N TYR A 201 5.23 9.16 0.49
CA TYR A 201 3.89 9.38 1.03
C TYR A 201 3.95 10.44 2.16
N PRO A 202 4.17 11.73 1.81
CA PRO A 202 4.63 12.75 2.76
C PRO A 202 3.64 13.13 3.85
N ASN A 203 2.40 12.75 3.78
CA ASN A 203 1.37 13.12 4.76
C ASN A 203 0.91 11.94 5.61
N TYR A 204 1.60 10.81 5.55
CA TYR A 204 1.20 9.59 6.25
C TYR A 204 2.08 9.33 7.46
N VAL A 205 1.56 8.56 8.40
CA VAL A 205 2.23 8.24 9.66
C VAL A 205 2.28 6.74 9.90
N LEU A 206 3.37 6.30 10.54
CA LEU A 206 3.52 4.92 10.97
C LEU A 206 2.74 4.73 12.28
N ARG A 207 1.89 3.72 12.34
CA ARG A 207 1.10 3.36 13.53
C ARG A 207 1.21 1.88 13.85
N GLY A 208 1.17 1.54 15.14
CA GLY A 208 0.93 0.17 15.60
C GLY A 208 -0.51 -0.26 15.34
N ILE A 209 -0.71 -1.54 14.98
CA ILE A 209 -2.00 -2.16 14.73
C ILE A 209 -2.13 -3.46 15.51
#